data_3a88921ea10b5e67559b665a172ca4aa
#
_entry.id   3a88921ea10b5e67559b665a172ca4aa
#
_cell.length_a   1.000
_cell.length_b   1.000
_cell.length_c   1.000
_cell.angle_alpha   90.00
_cell.angle_beta   90.00
_cell.angle_gamma   90.00
#
_symmetry.space_group_name_H-M   'P 1'
#
loop_
_entity.id
_entity.type
_entity.pdbx_description
1 polymer ?
#
loop_
_entity_poly.entity_id
_entity_poly.type
_entity_poly.pdbx_seq_one_letter_code
_entity_poly.pdbx_strand_id
1 'polypeptide(L)'
;MEGVEIRKIKGESLKEIEGVAYHSHQVEKGFLFAAIRGMEMDGHRFIGEAIQRGAEAVLLEEDREISDRTIIVVPNSRKALAKISSNFYGNPSSQVRLVGVTGTNGKTTATYLLESIFKKAGYHVGVIGTINYRFGQKTTPALNTTPESLDLQRILGEMLEERISHVIMEVSSHGLDLDRVFECQFDGAIFTNLTAEHLDYHKTLNHYFESKRKLFSESLMKSRKTRRFAITNHDDPRGEEIVKGIDLPVLRYGLDPSCDISADQVTSTFEGLSCRIKTPRGEFFSHSKLIGEFNVYNILAAVATGIAMDIPVETIKNGVESLEGVLGRFEKIGNRRGLHVIVDYAHTHDALERVLLGLKNVLRSLPQGNGKMITVFGCGGDRDRTKRPLMGKIAATYSDLSILTSDNPRTEDPLTIMNEVEMGFQSVSLFEWHRDEIASWRSKKGYLKVSDRREAIRMAIRLAQPLDTVLIAGKGHEDYQIIGKQKFPLDDHIEAKKALEEE
;
A
#
# COMPACT_ATOMS: atom_id res chain seq x y z
N MET A 1 -23.15 -23.13 0.32
CA MET A 1 -24.09 -22.00 0.58
C MET A 1 -24.31 -21.72 2.08
N GLU A 2 -23.63 -22.44 2.96
CA GLU A 2 -23.76 -22.29 4.42
C GLU A 2 -23.46 -20.86 4.86
N GLY A 3 -24.39 -20.25 5.64
CA GLY A 3 -24.27 -18.89 6.17
C GLY A 3 -24.40 -17.75 5.14
N VAL A 4 -24.77 -18.05 3.90
CA VAL A 4 -25.07 -17.02 2.88
C VAL A 4 -26.51 -16.55 3.07
N GLU A 5 -26.71 -15.22 3.14
CA GLU A 5 -28.06 -14.65 3.16
C GLU A 5 -28.68 -14.74 1.76
N ILE A 6 -29.72 -15.56 1.62
CA ILE A 6 -30.38 -15.84 0.34
C ILE A 6 -31.80 -15.28 0.38
N ARG A 7 -32.17 -14.50 -0.64
CA ARG A 7 -33.55 -14.02 -0.83
C ARG A 7 -34.40 -15.05 -1.57
N LYS A 8 -33.82 -15.71 -2.60
CA LYS A 8 -34.57 -16.64 -3.47
C LYS A 8 -33.59 -17.57 -4.18
N ILE A 9 -34.04 -18.83 -4.38
CA ILE A 9 -33.37 -19.77 -5.27
C ILE A 9 -34.41 -20.20 -6.33
N LYS A 10 -34.01 -20.23 -7.61
CA LYS A 10 -34.76 -20.78 -8.74
C LYS A 10 -33.91 -21.89 -9.38
N GLY A 11 -34.52 -22.99 -9.74
CA GLY A 11 -33.84 -24.15 -10.31
C GLY A 11 -33.42 -25.15 -9.24
N GLU A 12 -32.47 -26.00 -9.55
CA GLU A 12 -32.03 -27.10 -8.71
C GLU A 12 -31.12 -26.63 -7.57
N SER A 13 -31.53 -26.87 -6.32
CA SER A 13 -30.83 -26.38 -5.13
C SER A 13 -29.69 -27.29 -4.64
N LEU A 14 -29.62 -28.53 -5.12
CA LEU A 14 -28.63 -29.54 -4.71
C LEU A 14 -27.61 -29.84 -5.83
N LYS A 15 -27.15 -28.81 -6.52
CA LYS A 15 -26.08 -28.94 -7.52
C LYS A 15 -24.69 -28.86 -6.87
N GLU A 16 -23.84 -29.78 -7.28
CA GLU A 16 -22.41 -29.70 -6.98
C GLU A 16 -21.75 -28.63 -7.85
N ILE A 17 -20.92 -27.78 -7.23
CA ILE A 17 -20.21 -26.67 -7.87
C ILE A 17 -18.72 -26.99 -7.88
N GLU A 18 -18.12 -27.07 -9.07
CA GLU A 18 -16.72 -27.41 -9.28
C GLU A 18 -15.79 -26.22 -9.09
N GLY A 19 -16.31 -25.00 -9.23
CA GLY A 19 -15.53 -23.77 -9.07
C GLY A 19 -16.40 -22.52 -8.93
N VAL A 20 -15.78 -21.42 -8.55
CA VAL A 20 -16.42 -20.12 -8.40
C VAL A 20 -15.66 -19.10 -9.25
N ALA A 21 -16.39 -18.23 -9.97
CA ALA A 21 -15.82 -17.14 -10.75
C ALA A 21 -16.66 -15.87 -10.62
N TYR A 22 -16.02 -14.70 -10.68
CA TYR A 22 -16.67 -13.39 -10.77
C TYR A 22 -16.28 -12.63 -12.06
N HIS A 23 -15.39 -13.22 -12.87
CA HIS A 23 -15.10 -12.80 -14.24
C HIS A 23 -15.64 -13.84 -15.21
N SER A 24 -16.47 -13.42 -16.18
CA SER A 24 -17.10 -14.33 -17.15
C SER A 24 -16.11 -15.17 -17.93
N HIS A 25 -14.95 -14.59 -18.30
CA HIS A 25 -13.89 -15.28 -19.05
C HIS A 25 -13.16 -16.38 -18.24
N GLN A 26 -13.30 -16.41 -16.92
CA GLN A 26 -12.74 -17.43 -16.02
C GLN A 26 -13.73 -18.57 -15.73
N VAL A 27 -14.97 -18.45 -16.24
CA VAL A 27 -15.99 -19.47 -16.03
C VAL A 27 -15.68 -20.70 -16.86
N GLU A 28 -15.77 -21.87 -16.20
CA GLU A 28 -15.70 -23.18 -16.80
C GLU A 28 -17.00 -23.95 -16.51
N LYS A 29 -17.17 -25.15 -17.12
CA LYS A 29 -18.34 -26.01 -16.89
C LYS A 29 -18.40 -26.37 -15.40
N GLY A 30 -19.60 -26.34 -14.83
CA GLY A 30 -19.82 -26.68 -13.42
C GLY A 30 -19.59 -25.50 -12.44
N PHE A 31 -19.20 -24.31 -12.92
CA PHE A 31 -18.92 -23.18 -12.05
C PHE A 31 -20.18 -22.43 -11.59
N LEU A 32 -20.04 -21.81 -10.41
CA LEU A 32 -20.90 -20.72 -9.96
C LEU A 32 -20.30 -19.39 -10.47
N PHE A 33 -21.07 -18.64 -11.24
CA PHE A 33 -20.73 -17.27 -11.60
C PHE A 33 -21.36 -16.27 -10.64
N ALA A 34 -20.56 -15.45 -9.97
CA ALA A 34 -21.03 -14.38 -9.10
C ALA A 34 -21.02 -13.04 -9.85
N ALA A 35 -22.21 -12.54 -10.18
CA ALA A 35 -22.39 -11.24 -10.81
C ALA A 35 -22.24 -10.11 -9.76
N ILE A 36 -21.04 -9.60 -9.57
CA ILE A 36 -20.77 -8.49 -8.64
C ILE A 36 -20.78 -7.15 -9.36
N ARG A 37 -21.20 -6.09 -8.67
CA ARG A 37 -21.10 -4.72 -9.17
C ARG A 37 -19.70 -4.21 -8.93
N GLY A 38 -18.95 -3.95 -10.01
CA GLY A 38 -17.63 -3.31 -9.98
C GLY A 38 -17.75 -1.79 -9.95
N MET A 39 -16.60 -1.12 -9.79
CA MET A 39 -16.53 0.35 -9.84
C MET A 39 -16.77 0.91 -11.25
N GLU A 40 -16.27 0.22 -12.28
CA GLU A 40 -16.38 0.64 -13.69
C GLU A 40 -17.39 -0.19 -14.47
N MET A 41 -17.59 -1.45 -14.11
CA MET A 41 -18.48 -2.38 -14.83
C MET A 41 -19.37 -3.15 -13.88
N ASP A 42 -20.60 -3.41 -14.33
CA ASP A 42 -21.56 -4.25 -13.62
C ASP A 42 -21.48 -5.69 -14.15
N GLY A 43 -21.08 -6.63 -13.29
CA GLY A 43 -20.98 -8.06 -13.59
C GLY A 43 -22.26 -8.70 -14.11
N HIS A 44 -23.42 -8.12 -13.80
CA HIS A 44 -24.71 -8.60 -14.31
C HIS A 44 -24.84 -8.55 -15.84
N ARG A 45 -24.03 -7.72 -16.52
CA ARG A 45 -23.98 -7.65 -17.99
C ARG A 45 -23.34 -8.88 -18.63
N PHE A 46 -22.55 -9.63 -17.88
CA PHE A 46 -21.77 -10.78 -18.36
C PHE A 46 -22.40 -12.13 -18.02
N ILE A 47 -23.63 -12.15 -17.47
CA ILE A 47 -24.33 -13.39 -17.12
C ILE A 47 -24.51 -14.29 -18.34
N GLY A 48 -24.91 -13.72 -19.50
CA GLY A 48 -25.08 -14.46 -20.74
C GLY A 48 -23.80 -15.15 -21.22
N GLU A 49 -22.66 -14.45 -21.16
CA GLU A 49 -21.35 -15.00 -21.49
C GLU A 49 -20.95 -16.13 -20.50
N ALA A 50 -21.15 -15.92 -19.21
CA ALA A 50 -20.86 -16.92 -18.19
C ALA A 50 -21.65 -18.23 -18.42
N ILE A 51 -22.93 -18.11 -18.78
CA ILE A 51 -23.79 -19.26 -19.11
C ILE A 51 -23.27 -19.98 -20.36
N GLN A 52 -22.92 -19.26 -21.41
CA GLN A 52 -22.33 -19.82 -22.64
C GLN A 52 -21.05 -20.59 -22.39
N ARG A 53 -20.26 -20.16 -21.41
CA ARG A 53 -19.01 -20.80 -20.97
C ARG A 53 -19.25 -22.00 -20.03
N GLY A 54 -20.47 -22.24 -19.59
CA GLY A 54 -20.84 -23.41 -18.79
C GLY A 54 -21.09 -23.14 -17.32
N ALA A 55 -21.38 -21.89 -16.92
CA ALA A 55 -21.83 -21.62 -15.56
C ALA A 55 -23.09 -22.46 -15.26
N GLU A 56 -23.04 -23.20 -14.17
CA GLU A 56 -24.13 -24.08 -13.72
C GLU A 56 -25.11 -23.36 -12.80
N ALA A 57 -24.56 -22.36 -12.05
CA ALA A 57 -25.33 -21.48 -11.18
C ALA A 57 -24.91 -20.03 -11.34
N VAL A 58 -25.82 -19.09 -11.10
CA VAL A 58 -25.57 -17.66 -11.14
C VAL A 58 -26.03 -17.02 -9.84
N LEU A 59 -25.12 -16.31 -9.18
CA LEU A 59 -25.39 -15.48 -8.02
C LEU A 59 -25.56 -14.02 -8.45
N LEU A 60 -26.67 -13.38 -8.05
CA LEU A 60 -26.99 -12.02 -8.46
C LEU A 60 -27.88 -11.29 -7.44
N GLU A 61 -28.00 -9.97 -7.56
CA GLU A 61 -28.81 -9.15 -6.64
C GLU A 61 -30.23 -8.92 -7.13
N GLU A 62 -30.50 -9.05 -8.42
CA GLU A 62 -31.78 -8.78 -9.06
C GLU A 62 -32.46 -10.09 -9.47
N ASP A 63 -33.77 -10.22 -9.22
CA ASP A 63 -34.55 -11.38 -9.70
C ASP A 63 -34.69 -11.30 -11.21
N ARG A 64 -33.98 -12.19 -11.93
CA ARG A 64 -34.04 -12.32 -13.40
C ARG A 64 -34.56 -13.70 -13.78
N GLU A 65 -35.25 -13.77 -14.91
CA GLU A 65 -35.58 -15.05 -15.51
C GLU A 65 -34.46 -15.52 -16.42
N ILE A 66 -33.84 -16.62 -16.04
CA ILE A 66 -32.77 -17.29 -16.78
C ILE A 66 -33.16 -18.77 -16.86
N SER A 67 -33.30 -19.28 -18.09
CA SER A 67 -33.66 -20.68 -18.32
C SER A 67 -32.49 -21.62 -18.03
N ASP A 68 -32.83 -22.84 -17.58
CA ASP A 68 -31.90 -23.97 -17.49
C ASP A 68 -30.68 -23.80 -16.58
N ARG A 69 -30.74 -22.88 -15.63
CA ARG A 69 -29.65 -22.65 -14.63
C ARG A 69 -30.22 -22.42 -13.25
N THR A 70 -29.42 -22.72 -12.25
CA THR A 70 -29.76 -22.36 -10.87
C THR A 70 -29.43 -20.87 -10.63
N ILE A 71 -30.45 -20.14 -10.19
CA ILE A 71 -30.35 -18.71 -9.90
C ILE A 71 -30.43 -18.51 -8.40
N ILE A 72 -29.44 -17.81 -7.85
CA ILE A 72 -29.35 -17.51 -6.43
C ILE A 72 -29.41 -15.98 -6.26
N VAL A 73 -30.55 -15.51 -5.77
CA VAL A 73 -30.78 -14.08 -5.53
C VAL A 73 -30.38 -13.74 -4.09
N VAL A 74 -29.47 -12.79 -3.93
CA VAL A 74 -28.92 -12.36 -2.63
C VAL A 74 -29.09 -10.85 -2.43
N PRO A 75 -29.10 -10.35 -1.18
CA PRO A 75 -29.17 -8.91 -0.93
C PRO A 75 -27.88 -8.15 -1.28
N ASN A 76 -26.73 -8.81 -1.22
CA ASN A 76 -25.41 -8.25 -1.52
C ASN A 76 -24.51 -9.35 -2.11
N SER A 77 -24.21 -9.22 -3.39
CA SER A 77 -23.42 -10.22 -4.14
C SER A 77 -21.96 -10.28 -3.68
N ARG A 78 -21.37 -9.17 -3.19
CA ARG A 78 -19.99 -9.13 -2.68
C ARG A 78 -19.85 -9.89 -1.37
N LYS A 79 -20.73 -9.64 -0.40
CA LYS A 79 -20.75 -10.39 0.87
C LYS A 79 -21.05 -11.88 0.64
N ALA A 80 -21.98 -12.17 -0.27
CA ALA A 80 -22.29 -13.55 -0.64
C ALA A 80 -21.08 -14.24 -1.28
N LEU A 81 -20.39 -13.58 -2.23
CA LEU A 81 -19.16 -14.09 -2.83
C LEU A 81 -18.10 -14.34 -1.77
N ALA A 82 -17.86 -13.40 -0.85
CA ALA A 82 -16.88 -13.57 0.20
C ALA A 82 -17.18 -14.78 1.10
N LYS A 83 -18.47 -14.97 1.46
CA LYS A 83 -18.90 -16.12 2.27
C LYS A 83 -18.76 -17.44 1.51
N ILE A 84 -19.19 -17.47 0.25
CA ILE A 84 -19.06 -18.65 -0.62
C ILE A 84 -17.59 -19.01 -0.81
N SER A 85 -16.74 -18.02 -1.09
CA SER A 85 -15.30 -18.23 -1.27
C SER A 85 -14.63 -18.78 -0.02
N SER A 86 -14.96 -18.23 1.15
CA SER A 86 -14.46 -18.73 2.42
C SER A 86 -14.85 -20.19 2.64
N ASN A 87 -16.12 -20.54 2.40
CA ASN A 87 -16.61 -21.93 2.51
C ASN A 87 -15.94 -22.86 1.47
N PHE A 88 -15.82 -22.42 0.21
CA PHE A 88 -15.27 -23.19 -0.89
C PHE A 88 -13.81 -23.59 -0.66
N TYR A 89 -13.01 -22.67 -0.11
CA TYR A 89 -11.61 -22.94 0.25
C TYR A 89 -11.41 -23.43 1.70
N GLY A 90 -12.46 -23.86 2.39
CA GLY A 90 -12.36 -24.45 3.72
C GLY A 90 -12.01 -23.48 4.85
N ASN A 91 -12.45 -22.23 4.74
CA ASN A 91 -12.22 -21.17 5.74
C ASN A 91 -10.73 -20.97 6.11
N PRO A 92 -9.83 -20.73 5.15
CA PRO A 92 -8.38 -20.77 5.36
C PRO A 92 -7.91 -19.72 6.35
N SER A 93 -8.53 -18.53 6.41
CA SER A 93 -8.16 -17.48 7.38
C SER A 93 -8.35 -17.91 8.84
N SER A 94 -9.22 -18.90 9.10
CA SER A 94 -9.40 -19.44 10.45
C SER A 94 -8.22 -20.29 10.93
N GLN A 95 -7.42 -20.81 10.01
CA GLN A 95 -6.36 -21.79 10.26
C GLN A 95 -4.96 -21.16 10.35
N VAL A 96 -4.78 -19.91 9.93
CA VAL A 96 -3.53 -19.14 10.05
C VAL A 96 -3.66 -18.04 11.09
N ARG A 97 -2.55 -17.48 11.59
CA ARG A 97 -2.54 -16.21 12.30
C ARG A 97 -2.57 -15.09 11.27
N LEU A 98 -3.66 -14.31 11.24
CA LEU A 98 -3.87 -13.24 10.25
C LEU A 98 -3.82 -11.86 10.91
N VAL A 99 -2.88 -11.03 10.48
CA VAL A 99 -2.73 -9.63 10.93
C VAL A 99 -3.01 -8.69 9.76
N GLY A 100 -3.98 -7.80 9.94
CA GLY A 100 -4.35 -6.78 8.96
C GLY A 100 -3.73 -5.42 9.29
N VAL A 101 -3.15 -4.75 8.29
CA VAL A 101 -2.57 -3.41 8.43
C VAL A 101 -3.36 -2.43 7.58
N THR A 102 -3.96 -1.42 8.18
CA THR A 102 -4.66 -0.34 7.48
C THR A 102 -4.12 1.04 7.85
N GLY A 103 -4.43 2.02 7.04
CA GLY A 103 -3.99 3.41 7.16
C GLY A 103 -3.77 4.04 5.80
N THR A 104 -3.38 5.31 5.74
CA THR A 104 -3.01 5.97 4.49
C THR A 104 -1.59 5.57 4.09
N ASN A 105 -0.61 5.87 4.90
CA ASN A 105 0.81 5.62 4.65
C ASN A 105 1.37 4.54 5.60
N GLY A 106 2.50 3.93 5.24
CA GLY A 106 3.26 3.02 6.10
C GLY A 106 2.84 1.55 6.06
N LYS A 107 1.69 1.19 5.48
CA LYS A 107 1.20 -0.21 5.42
C LYS A 107 2.26 -1.18 4.89
N THR A 108 2.81 -0.92 3.73
CA THR A 108 3.82 -1.78 3.09
C THR A 108 5.08 -1.92 3.95
N THR A 109 5.62 -0.81 4.47
CA THR A 109 6.81 -0.87 5.33
C THR A 109 6.54 -1.65 6.60
N ALA A 110 5.37 -1.46 7.23
CA ALA A 110 4.97 -2.22 8.41
C ALA A 110 4.85 -3.73 8.11
N THR A 111 4.32 -4.13 6.94
CA THR A 111 4.24 -5.55 6.55
C THR A 111 5.62 -6.17 6.36
N TYR A 112 6.60 -5.45 5.80
CA TYR A 112 7.98 -5.94 5.66
C TYR A 112 8.69 -6.07 7.01
N LEU A 113 8.49 -5.11 7.91
CA LEU A 113 9.01 -5.18 9.29
C LEU A 113 8.43 -6.39 10.04
N LEU A 114 7.12 -6.58 9.94
CA LEU A 114 6.44 -7.73 10.56
C LEU A 114 6.91 -9.05 9.97
N GLU A 115 7.06 -9.14 8.66
CA GLU A 115 7.61 -10.33 8.00
C GLU A 115 9.01 -10.65 8.54
N SER A 116 9.87 -9.63 8.66
CA SER A 116 11.22 -9.79 9.21
C SER A 116 11.20 -10.29 10.66
N ILE A 117 10.37 -9.68 11.52
CA ILE A 117 10.21 -10.08 12.92
C ILE A 117 9.68 -11.52 13.02
N PHE A 118 8.65 -11.88 12.25
CA PHE A 118 8.02 -13.20 12.29
C PHE A 118 8.96 -14.29 11.79
N LYS A 119 9.74 -14.01 10.72
CA LYS A 119 10.79 -14.93 10.24
C LYS A 119 11.89 -15.15 11.29
N LYS A 120 12.30 -14.11 12.01
CA LYS A 120 13.25 -14.23 13.14
C LYS A 120 12.68 -15.01 14.32
N ALA A 121 11.37 -14.97 14.50
CA ALA A 121 10.66 -15.78 15.49
C ALA A 121 10.49 -17.25 15.05
N GLY A 122 10.97 -17.62 13.85
CA GLY A 122 10.90 -18.98 13.32
C GLY A 122 9.56 -19.36 12.69
N TYR A 123 8.71 -18.37 12.37
CA TYR A 123 7.41 -18.62 11.74
C TYR A 123 7.52 -18.73 10.23
N HIS A 124 6.63 -19.54 9.63
CA HIS A 124 6.41 -19.60 8.19
C HIS A 124 5.44 -18.48 7.81
N VAL A 125 5.92 -17.49 7.08
CA VAL A 125 5.22 -16.22 6.85
C VAL A 125 4.74 -16.09 5.41
N GLY A 126 3.47 -15.67 5.24
CA GLY A 126 2.91 -15.17 4.00
C GLY A 126 2.61 -13.68 4.10
N VAL A 127 2.76 -12.97 2.99
CA VAL A 127 2.44 -11.53 2.90
C VAL A 127 1.54 -11.27 1.69
N ILE A 128 0.47 -10.51 1.92
CA ILE A 128 -0.44 -10.02 0.88
C ILE A 128 -0.39 -8.49 0.94
N GLY A 129 0.14 -7.85 -0.11
CA GLY A 129 0.34 -6.39 -0.07
C GLY A 129 0.42 -5.73 -1.44
N THR A 130 0.74 -4.45 -1.43
CA THR A 130 0.75 -3.58 -2.61
C THR A 130 1.78 -4.01 -3.66
N ILE A 131 2.95 -4.48 -3.23
CA ILE A 131 4.05 -4.85 -4.13
C ILE A 131 3.80 -6.22 -4.75
N ASN A 132 3.53 -7.22 -3.91
CA ASN A 132 3.32 -8.59 -4.32
C ASN A 132 2.59 -9.40 -3.25
N TYR A 133 2.17 -10.61 -3.64
CA TYR A 133 1.76 -11.68 -2.75
C TYR A 133 2.89 -12.70 -2.70
N ARG A 134 3.43 -12.98 -1.52
CA ARG A 134 4.61 -13.82 -1.36
C ARG A 134 4.52 -14.76 -0.17
N PHE A 135 4.88 -16.00 -0.39
CA PHE A 135 4.96 -17.06 0.62
C PHE A 135 5.81 -18.22 0.12
N GLY A 136 6.54 -18.88 1.02
CA GLY A 136 7.50 -19.92 0.61
C GLY A 136 8.49 -19.37 -0.42
N GLN A 137 8.54 -20.00 -1.59
CA GLN A 137 9.34 -19.57 -2.74
C GLN A 137 8.48 -18.83 -3.80
N LYS A 138 7.18 -18.71 -3.58
CA LYS A 138 6.27 -18.08 -4.53
C LYS A 138 6.22 -16.57 -4.31
N THR A 139 6.32 -15.80 -5.40
CA THR A 139 6.10 -14.36 -5.42
C THR A 139 5.29 -14.01 -6.66
N THR A 140 4.14 -13.42 -6.47
CA THR A 140 3.22 -13.02 -7.55
C THR A 140 2.99 -11.52 -7.49
N PRO A 141 3.13 -10.78 -8.60
CA PRO A 141 2.79 -9.35 -8.64
C PRO A 141 1.37 -9.09 -8.15
N ALA A 142 1.19 -8.07 -7.34
CA ALA A 142 -0.13 -7.72 -6.84
C ALA A 142 -0.98 -7.02 -7.90
N LEU A 143 -2.17 -7.52 -8.16
CA LEU A 143 -3.17 -6.82 -8.98
C LEU A 143 -3.86 -5.71 -8.17
N ASN A 144 -4.05 -5.94 -6.88
CA ASN A 144 -4.62 -5.00 -5.92
C ASN A 144 -3.90 -5.14 -4.58
N THR A 145 -3.77 -4.06 -3.82
CA THR A 145 -3.25 -4.11 -2.44
C THR A 145 -3.98 -5.14 -1.58
N THR A 146 -5.31 -5.21 -1.74
CA THR A 146 -6.19 -6.18 -1.11
C THR A 146 -6.93 -6.92 -2.22
N PRO A 147 -6.68 -8.21 -2.46
CA PRO A 147 -7.34 -9.00 -3.50
C PRO A 147 -8.87 -9.01 -3.37
N GLU A 148 -9.59 -9.31 -4.45
CA GLU A 148 -11.02 -9.59 -4.37
C GLU A 148 -11.26 -10.85 -3.51
N SER A 149 -12.41 -10.94 -2.87
CA SER A 149 -12.66 -11.95 -1.82
C SER A 149 -12.40 -13.40 -2.27
N LEU A 150 -12.76 -13.75 -3.52
CA LEU A 150 -12.49 -15.08 -4.07
C LEU A 150 -10.98 -15.34 -4.20
N ASP A 151 -10.25 -14.39 -4.78
CA ASP A 151 -8.79 -14.51 -4.94
C ASP A 151 -8.08 -14.54 -3.59
N LEU A 152 -8.57 -13.74 -2.62
CA LEU A 152 -8.01 -13.70 -1.26
C LEU A 152 -8.13 -15.08 -0.58
N GLN A 153 -9.32 -15.72 -0.64
CA GLN A 153 -9.51 -17.03 -0.03
C GLN A 153 -8.70 -18.11 -0.75
N ARG A 154 -8.57 -18.04 -2.08
CA ARG A 154 -7.69 -18.92 -2.86
C ARG A 154 -6.22 -18.78 -2.43
N ILE A 155 -5.70 -17.56 -2.35
CA ILE A 155 -4.31 -17.28 -1.93
C ILE A 155 -4.06 -17.79 -0.51
N LEU A 156 -5.01 -17.58 0.42
CA LEU A 156 -4.90 -18.10 1.78
C LEU A 156 -4.94 -19.65 1.81
N GLY A 157 -5.74 -20.28 0.92
CA GLY A 157 -5.74 -21.74 0.75
C GLY A 157 -4.39 -22.25 0.26
N GLU A 158 -3.81 -21.64 -0.78
CA GLU A 158 -2.47 -21.96 -1.28
C GLU A 158 -1.39 -21.79 -0.20
N MET A 159 -1.52 -20.75 0.63
CA MET A 159 -0.61 -20.53 1.77
C MET A 159 -0.69 -21.65 2.81
N LEU A 160 -1.90 -22.20 3.07
CA LEU A 160 -2.06 -23.35 3.97
C LEU A 160 -1.42 -24.62 3.41
N GLU A 161 -1.57 -24.89 2.11
CA GLU A 161 -0.90 -26.00 1.43
C GLU A 161 0.63 -25.92 1.58
N GLU A 162 1.19 -24.71 1.52
CA GLU A 162 2.60 -24.42 1.76
C GLU A 162 2.97 -24.31 3.26
N ARG A 163 2.07 -24.70 4.16
CA ARG A 163 2.26 -24.71 5.63
C ARG A 163 2.59 -23.33 6.22
N ILE A 164 2.10 -22.27 5.60
CA ILE A 164 2.22 -20.92 6.18
C ILE A 164 1.39 -20.85 7.44
N SER A 165 1.99 -20.40 8.52
CA SER A 165 1.37 -20.30 9.84
C SER A 165 0.90 -18.88 10.18
N HIS A 166 1.58 -17.88 9.61
CA HIS A 166 1.35 -16.45 9.89
C HIS A 166 1.21 -15.68 8.59
N VAL A 167 0.14 -14.90 8.47
CA VAL A 167 -0.12 -14.07 7.29
C VAL A 167 -0.26 -12.61 7.71
N ILE A 168 0.46 -11.74 7.01
CA ILE A 168 0.39 -10.29 7.17
C ILE A 168 -0.24 -9.73 5.91
N MET A 169 -1.26 -8.87 6.08
CA MET A 169 -2.02 -8.37 4.94
C MET A 169 -2.21 -6.86 5.00
N GLU A 170 -1.89 -6.16 3.91
CA GLU A 170 -2.32 -4.79 3.73
C GLU A 170 -3.83 -4.75 3.44
N VAL A 171 -4.58 -4.02 4.27
CA VAL A 171 -6.04 -3.88 4.14
C VAL A 171 -6.36 -2.45 3.73
N SER A 172 -6.62 -2.26 2.44
CA SER A 172 -6.97 -0.96 1.87
C SER A 172 -8.40 -0.54 2.22
N SER A 173 -8.68 0.76 2.21
CA SER A 173 -10.04 1.28 2.41
C SER A 173 -11.02 0.77 1.37
N HIS A 174 -10.59 0.66 0.11
CA HIS A 174 -11.40 0.03 -0.96
C HIS A 174 -11.68 -1.44 -0.67
N GLY A 175 -10.67 -2.19 -0.17
CA GLY A 175 -10.85 -3.60 0.20
C GLY A 175 -11.89 -3.79 1.31
N LEU A 176 -11.91 -2.86 2.28
CA LEU A 176 -12.90 -2.85 3.37
C LEU A 176 -14.27 -2.40 2.90
N ASP A 177 -14.33 -1.36 2.08
CA ASP A 177 -15.60 -0.80 1.62
C ASP A 177 -16.30 -1.72 0.61
N LEU A 178 -15.54 -2.45 -0.19
CA LEU A 178 -16.02 -3.44 -1.17
C LEU A 178 -16.15 -4.86 -0.58
N ASP A 179 -16.17 -5.02 0.74
CA ASP A 179 -16.33 -6.30 1.44
C ASP A 179 -15.32 -7.40 1.03
N ARG A 180 -14.14 -7.04 0.50
CA ARG A 180 -13.13 -8.01 0.02
C ARG A 180 -12.56 -8.89 1.13
N VAL A 181 -12.52 -8.37 2.37
CA VAL A 181 -12.05 -9.07 3.56
C VAL A 181 -13.18 -9.58 4.46
N PHE A 182 -14.43 -9.45 4.01
CA PHE A 182 -15.57 -10.03 4.70
C PHE A 182 -15.35 -11.54 4.84
N GLU A 183 -15.69 -12.13 5.99
CA GLU A 183 -15.39 -13.53 6.37
C GLU A 183 -13.90 -13.85 6.67
N CYS A 184 -12.95 -12.93 6.54
CA CYS A 184 -11.60 -13.15 7.04
C CYS A 184 -11.55 -13.09 8.56
N GLN A 185 -10.90 -14.08 9.18
CA GLN A 185 -10.77 -14.21 10.63
C GLN A 185 -9.43 -13.60 11.08
N PHE A 186 -9.43 -12.31 11.45
CA PHE A 186 -8.24 -11.61 11.92
C PHE A 186 -7.90 -11.93 13.38
N ASP A 187 -6.62 -12.11 13.67
CA ASP A 187 -6.04 -12.13 15.02
C ASP A 187 -5.63 -10.72 15.46
N GLY A 188 -5.14 -9.90 14.55
CA GLY A 188 -4.70 -8.54 14.84
C GLY A 188 -5.10 -7.53 13.78
N ALA A 189 -5.35 -6.29 14.21
CA ALA A 189 -5.56 -5.14 13.34
C ALA A 189 -4.65 -3.97 13.74
N ILE A 190 -4.00 -3.35 12.76
CA ILE A 190 -3.04 -2.28 12.96
C ILE A 190 -3.53 -1.05 12.19
N PHE A 191 -3.58 0.11 12.87
CA PHE A 191 -3.80 1.42 12.27
C PHE A 191 -2.51 2.22 12.25
N THR A 192 -2.10 2.69 11.06
CA THR A 192 -0.87 3.47 10.91
C THR A 192 -1.11 4.98 10.99
N ASN A 193 -1.97 5.53 10.15
CA ASN A 193 -2.34 6.95 10.12
C ASN A 193 -3.50 7.22 9.16
N LEU A 194 -4.05 8.45 9.20
CA LEU A 194 -5.05 8.92 8.26
C LEU A 194 -4.71 10.32 7.74
N THR A 195 -4.48 10.42 6.43
CA THR A 195 -4.38 11.69 5.71
C THR A 195 -5.29 11.68 4.49
N ALA A 196 -5.57 12.84 3.90
CA ALA A 196 -6.50 12.95 2.78
C ALA A 196 -5.98 12.22 1.53
N GLU A 197 -6.63 11.12 1.18
CA GLU A 197 -6.35 10.31 0.00
C GLU A 197 -7.62 9.60 -0.46
N HIS A 198 -7.70 9.20 -1.74
CA HIS A 198 -8.84 8.46 -2.31
C HIS A 198 -10.20 9.19 -2.18
N LEU A 199 -10.21 10.54 -2.16
CA LEU A 199 -11.47 11.30 -2.06
C LEU A 199 -12.26 11.31 -3.37
N ASP A 200 -11.65 10.94 -4.49
CA ASP A 200 -12.33 10.60 -5.74
C ASP A 200 -13.33 9.45 -5.55
N TYR A 201 -13.00 8.46 -4.74
CA TYR A 201 -13.85 7.33 -4.38
C TYR A 201 -14.69 7.60 -3.13
N HIS A 202 -14.05 7.88 -1.99
CA HIS A 202 -14.74 8.00 -0.70
C HIS A 202 -15.52 9.32 -0.50
N LYS A 203 -15.31 10.33 -1.37
CA LYS A 203 -15.95 11.65 -1.35
C LYS A 203 -15.62 12.50 -0.13
N THR A 204 -15.53 11.94 1.06
CA THR A 204 -15.21 12.65 2.30
C THR A 204 -14.15 11.92 3.13
N LEU A 205 -13.36 12.68 3.89
CA LEU A 205 -12.37 12.11 4.81
C LEU A 205 -13.03 11.21 5.88
N ASN A 206 -14.26 11.55 6.30
CA ASN A 206 -15.00 10.75 7.27
C ASN A 206 -15.42 9.39 6.70
N HIS A 207 -15.92 9.33 5.45
CA HIS A 207 -16.23 8.04 4.80
C HIS A 207 -14.96 7.21 4.59
N TYR A 208 -13.84 7.83 4.24
CA TYR A 208 -12.53 7.18 4.16
C TYR A 208 -12.09 6.59 5.50
N PHE A 209 -12.26 7.34 6.59
CA PHE A 209 -12.00 6.88 7.95
C PHE A 209 -12.91 5.70 8.36
N GLU A 210 -14.23 5.84 8.20
CA GLU A 210 -15.19 4.78 8.56
C GLU A 210 -14.95 3.49 7.76
N SER A 211 -14.53 3.61 6.49
CA SER A 211 -14.15 2.44 5.71
C SER A 211 -12.96 1.70 6.34
N LYS A 212 -11.92 2.41 6.81
CA LYS A 212 -10.78 1.79 7.52
C LYS A 212 -11.18 1.22 8.88
N ARG A 213 -12.09 1.90 9.58
CA ARG A 213 -12.58 1.47 10.89
C ARG A 213 -13.27 0.12 10.84
N LYS A 214 -13.86 -0.28 9.69
CA LYS A 214 -14.48 -1.62 9.50
C LYS A 214 -13.51 -2.77 9.82
N LEU A 215 -12.17 -2.58 9.62
CA LEU A 215 -11.20 -3.61 10.01
C LEU A 215 -11.25 -3.92 11.50
N PHE A 216 -11.45 -2.90 12.33
CA PHE A 216 -11.52 -2.99 13.79
C PHE A 216 -12.94 -3.35 14.26
N SER A 217 -13.92 -2.50 13.90
CA SER A 217 -15.29 -2.59 14.41
C SER A 217 -16.09 -3.78 13.86
N GLU A 218 -15.69 -4.30 12.68
CA GLU A 218 -16.38 -5.42 12.06
C GLU A 218 -15.48 -6.64 11.94
N SER A 219 -14.43 -6.59 11.10
CA SER A 219 -13.62 -7.78 10.78
C SER A 219 -12.95 -8.39 12.02
N LEU A 220 -12.28 -7.57 12.83
CA LEU A 220 -11.62 -8.03 14.05
C LEU A 220 -12.63 -8.43 15.15
N MET A 221 -13.67 -7.62 15.37
CA MET A 221 -14.67 -7.89 16.42
C MET A 221 -15.50 -9.12 16.13
N LYS A 222 -15.86 -9.39 14.86
CA LYS A 222 -16.61 -10.59 14.44
C LYS A 222 -15.73 -11.83 14.30
N SER A 223 -14.41 -11.69 14.35
CA SER A 223 -13.49 -12.83 14.28
C SER A 223 -13.70 -13.78 15.45
N ARG A 224 -13.67 -15.08 15.17
CA ARG A 224 -13.82 -16.16 16.18
C ARG A 224 -12.50 -16.60 16.78
N LYS A 225 -11.41 -15.91 16.46
CA LYS A 225 -10.08 -16.17 17.03
C LYS A 225 -10.06 -15.89 18.52
N THR A 226 -9.36 -16.72 19.28
CA THR A 226 -9.33 -16.64 20.73
C THR A 226 -8.42 -15.53 21.27
N ARG A 227 -7.31 -15.23 20.57
CA ARG A 227 -6.37 -14.17 20.93
C ARG A 227 -6.41 -13.08 19.87
N ARG A 228 -7.23 -12.07 20.12
CA ARG A 228 -7.39 -10.91 19.23
C ARG A 228 -6.82 -9.67 19.91
N PHE A 229 -6.25 -8.76 19.08
CA PHE A 229 -5.71 -7.50 19.57
C PHE A 229 -5.85 -6.39 18.53
N ALA A 230 -5.88 -5.16 18.98
CA ALA A 230 -5.83 -3.96 18.15
C ALA A 230 -4.56 -3.16 18.46
N ILE A 231 -3.98 -2.53 17.43
CA ILE A 231 -2.81 -1.67 17.55
C ILE A 231 -3.14 -0.35 16.86
N THR A 232 -2.91 0.76 17.57
CA THR A 232 -3.23 2.08 17.04
C THR A 232 -2.09 3.07 17.25
N ASN A 233 -1.91 3.95 16.27
CA ASN A 233 -1.02 5.10 16.38
C ASN A 233 -1.70 6.18 17.23
N HIS A 234 -1.20 6.39 18.44
CA HIS A 234 -1.73 7.37 19.37
C HIS A 234 -1.52 8.82 18.91
N ASP A 235 -0.41 9.08 18.22
CA ASP A 235 -0.06 10.42 17.74
C ASP A 235 -0.87 10.85 16.50
N ASP A 236 -1.62 9.92 15.89
CA ASP A 236 -2.56 10.28 14.82
C ASP A 236 -3.88 10.80 15.44
N PRO A 237 -4.42 11.94 14.95
CA PRO A 237 -5.68 12.51 15.49
C PRO A 237 -6.87 11.54 15.49
N ARG A 238 -6.87 10.52 14.62
CA ARG A 238 -7.89 9.47 14.53
C ARG A 238 -7.52 8.18 15.27
N GLY A 239 -6.33 8.14 15.90
CA GLY A 239 -5.80 6.95 16.57
C GLY A 239 -6.69 6.41 17.68
N GLU A 240 -7.23 7.26 18.54
CA GLU A 240 -8.15 6.85 19.59
C GLU A 240 -9.56 6.54 19.04
N GLU A 241 -10.00 7.27 18.03
CA GLU A 241 -11.33 7.11 17.47
C GLU A 241 -11.49 5.77 16.73
N ILE A 242 -10.45 5.30 16.04
CA ILE A 242 -10.52 4.06 15.25
C ILE A 242 -10.72 2.81 16.11
N VAL A 243 -10.20 2.84 17.35
CA VAL A 243 -10.35 1.73 18.33
C VAL A 243 -11.48 1.97 19.33
N LYS A 244 -12.25 3.04 19.19
CA LYS A 244 -13.36 3.34 20.09
C LYS A 244 -14.44 2.27 20.03
N GLY A 245 -14.80 1.72 21.20
CA GLY A 245 -15.81 0.67 21.33
C GLY A 245 -15.29 -0.76 21.03
N ILE A 246 -13.98 -0.94 20.95
CA ILE A 246 -13.34 -2.25 20.82
C ILE A 246 -13.17 -2.87 22.21
N ASP A 247 -13.80 -4.01 22.42
CA ASP A 247 -13.68 -4.80 23.66
C ASP A 247 -12.61 -5.90 23.51
N LEU A 248 -11.38 -5.47 23.23
CA LEU A 248 -10.20 -6.31 23.05
C LEU A 248 -8.97 -5.57 23.60
N PRO A 249 -7.85 -6.27 23.89
CA PRO A 249 -6.58 -5.62 24.18
C PRO A 249 -6.18 -4.65 23.06
N VAL A 250 -5.92 -3.39 23.42
CA VAL A 250 -5.45 -2.33 22.51
C VAL A 250 -4.07 -1.91 22.98
N LEU A 251 -3.07 -1.97 22.10
CA LEU A 251 -1.76 -1.38 22.30
C LEU A 251 -1.64 -0.08 21.52
N ARG A 252 -1.27 0.98 22.22
CA ARG A 252 -1.02 2.31 21.68
C ARG A 252 0.46 2.49 21.41
N TYR A 253 0.80 2.97 20.24
CA TYR A 253 2.18 3.31 19.94
C TYR A 253 2.30 4.75 19.43
N GLY A 254 3.45 5.36 19.69
CA GLY A 254 3.74 6.74 19.30
C GLY A 254 5.05 7.25 19.87
N LEU A 255 5.33 8.53 19.69
CA LEU A 255 6.46 9.21 20.34
C LEU A 255 6.07 9.77 21.71
N ASP A 256 4.78 9.88 22.00
CA ASP A 256 4.30 10.26 23.34
C ASP A 256 4.73 9.19 24.36
N PRO A 257 5.42 9.60 25.45
CA PRO A 257 5.88 8.67 26.49
C PRO A 257 4.77 7.90 27.22
N SER A 258 3.51 8.33 27.09
CA SER A 258 2.34 7.64 27.68
C SER A 258 1.89 6.43 26.87
N CYS A 259 2.41 6.24 25.66
CA CYS A 259 2.09 5.07 24.84
C CYS A 259 2.64 3.77 25.45
N ASP A 260 1.92 2.66 25.20
CA ASP A 260 2.40 1.32 25.60
C ASP A 260 3.74 0.98 24.93
N ILE A 261 3.89 1.41 23.67
CA ILE A 261 5.12 1.27 22.90
C ILE A 261 5.53 2.68 22.43
N SER A 262 6.67 3.15 22.90
CA SER A 262 7.16 4.50 22.54
C SER A 262 8.62 4.49 22.14
N ALA A 263 9.07 5.56 21.47
CA ALA A 263 10.47 5.76 21.15
C ALA A 263 10.94 7.16 21.54
N ASP A 264 12.18 7.22 22.00
CA ASP A 264 12.92 8.46 22.20
C ASP A 264 14.34 8.36 21.62
N GLN A 265 15.14 9.43 21.73
CA GLN A 265 16.51 9.50 21.19
C GLN A 265 16.58 9.13 19.71
N VAL A 266 15.59 9.58 18.94
CA VAL A 266 15.49 9.28 17.52
C VAL A 266 16.55 10.03 16.74
N THR A 267 17.33 9.29 15.93
CA THR A 267 18.31 9.86 15.00
C THR A 267 18.13 9.19 13.64
N SER A 268 18.04 9.99 12.58
CA SER A 268 17.93 9.50 11.21
C SER A 268 19.08 10.02 10.36
N THR A 269 19.77 9.12 9.68
CA THR A 269 20.87 9.41 8.75
C THR A 269 20.65 8.64 7.44
N PHE A 270 21.51 8.84 6.43
CA PHE A 270 21.49 8.00 5.22
C PHE A 270 21.96 6.55 5.46
N GLU A 271 22.51 6.24 6.62
CA GLU A 271 22.91 4.89 7.01
C GLU A 271 21.78 4.15 7.77
N GLY A 272 20.73 4.88 8.15
CA GLY A 272 19.57 4.32 8.81
C GLY A 272 19.03 5.18 9.96
N LEU A 273 18.18 4.56 10.75
CA LEU A 273 17.45 5.14 11.86
C LEU A 273 17.80 4.41 13.15
N SER A 274 18.19 5.18 14.17
CA SER A 274 18.46 4.69 15.51
C SER A 274 17.48 5.31 16.51
N CYS A 275 16.96 4.52 17.43
CA CYS A 275 16.11 5.01 18.50
C CYS A 275 16.14 4.07 19.71
N ARG A 276 15.81 4.61 20.88
CA ARG A 276 15.48 3.78 22.05
C ARG A 276 14.00 3.51 22.06
N ILE A 277 13.62 2.22 22.08
CA ILE A 277 12.22 1.76 22.09
C ILE A 277 11.89 1.24 23.47
N LYS A 278 10.76 1.72 24.03
CA LYS A 278 10.21 1.29 25.31
C LYS A 278 8.97 0.43 25.07
N THR A 279 8.86 -0.65 25.79
CA THR A 279 7.72 -1.59 25.74
C THR A 279 7.33 -2.03 27.14
N PRO A 280 6.14 -2.60 27.36
CA PRO A 280 5.75 -3.19 28.65
C PRO A 280 6.66 -4.35 29.12
N ARG A 281 7.53 -4.86 28.21
CA ARG A 281 8.43 -6.00 28.51
C ARG A 281 9.90 -5.60 28.57
N GLY A 282 10.19 -4.32 28.66
CA GLY A 282 11.53 -3.75 28.72
C GLY A 282 11.84 -2.79 27.57
N GLU A 283 13.03 -2.22 27.60
CA GLU A 283 13.50 -1.26 26.60
C GLU A 283 14.73 -1.80 25.87
N PHE A 284 14.95 -1.30 24.64
CA PHE A 284 16.13 -1.62 23.85
C PHE A 284 16.48 -0.50 22.87
N PHE A 285 17.74 -0.40 22.50
CA PHE A 285 18.18 0.40 21.37
C PHE A 285 18.05 -0.40 20.08
N SER A 286 17.48 0.22 19.06
CA SER A 286 17.35 -0.35 17.70
C SER A 286 18.12 0.47 16.69
N HIS A 287 18.77 -0.23 15.75
CA HIS A 287 19.49 0.33 14.61
C HIS A 287 18.90 -0.25 13.32
N SER A 288 17.91 0.43 12.77
CA SER A 288 17.26 0.02 11.53
C SER A 288 17.95 0.64 10.33
N LYS A 289 18.04 -0.10 9.20
CA LYS A 289 18.53 0.43 7.92
C LYS A 289 17.49 1.29 7.19
N LEU A 290 16.26 1.35 7.68
CA LEU A 290 15.24 2.25 7.15
C LEU A 290 15.63 3.70 7.41
N ILE A 291 15.43 4.56 6.41
CA ILE A 291 15.77 5.98 6.47
C ILE A 291 14.49 6.81 6.66
N GLY A 292 14.59 7.94 7.38
CA GLY A 292 13.49 8.87 7.61
C GLY A 292 12.74 8.63 8.92
N GLU A 293 12.55 9.70 9.69
CA GLU A 293 11.94 9.67 11.02
C GLU A 293 10.51 9.08 11.03
N PHE A 294 9.76 9.24 9.94
CA PHE A 294 8.42 8.65 9.82
C PHE A 294 8.43 7.10 9.90
N ASN A 295 9.57 6.46 9.64
CA ASN A 295 9.72 5.01 9.80
C ASN A 295 9.80 4.58 11.27
N VAL A 296 10.01 5.49 12.22
CA VAL A 296 9.87 5.19 13.66
C VAL A 296 8.47 4.63 13.92
N TYR A 297 7.43 5.29 13.40
CA TYR A 297 6.05 4.82 13.57
C TYR A 297 5.80 3.45 12.97
N ASN A 298 6.39 3.15 11.81
CA ASN A 298 6.29 1.83 11.18
C ASN A 298 6.99 0.75 12.04
N ILE A 299 8.15 1.08 12.61
CA ILE A 299 8.89 0.22 13.54
C ILE A 299 8.08 0.00 14.81
N LEU A 300 7.55 1.05 15.43
CA LEU A 300 6.75 0.95 16.65
C LEU A 300 5.49 0.11 16.43
N ALA A 301 4.79 0.24 15.29
CA ALA A 301 3.66 -0.60 14.94
C ALA A 301 4.04 -2.08 14.84
N ALA A 302 5.19 -2.38 14.24
CA ALA A 302 5.69 -3.75 14.12
C ALA A 302 6.14 -4.31 15.48
N VAL A 303 6.81 -3.51 16.31
CA VAL A 303 7.19 -3.86 17.69
C VAL A 303 5.95 -4.15 18.54
N ALA A 304 4.94 -3.27 18.49
CA ALA A 304 3.67 -3.46 19.20
C ALA A 304 3.00 -4.78 18.81
N THR A 305 3.04 -5.14 17.52
CA THR A 305 2.51 -6.42 17.04
C THR A 305 3.32 -7.60 17.58
N GLY A 306 4.64 -7.52 17.59
CA GLY A 306 5.51 -8.55 18.16
C GLY A 306 5.23 -8.76 19.65
N ILE A 307 5.04 -7.68 20.43
CA ILE A 307 4.66 -7.71 21.85
C ILE A 307 3.27 -8.36 22.04
N ALA A 308 2.27 -7.97 21.23
CA ALA A 308 0.92 -8.54 21.29
C ALA A 308 0.90 -10.04 20.96
N MET A 309 1.85 -10.50 20.15
CA MET A 309 2.00 -11.92 19.76
C MET A 309 2.96 -12.71 20.65
N ASP A 310 3.36 -12.16 21.79
CA ASP A 310 4.25 -12.81 22.75
C ASP A 310 5.66 -13.15 22.21
N ILE A 311 6.12 -12.44 21.17
CA ILE A 311 7.49 -12.60 20.63
C ILE A 311 8.50 -11.97 21.62
N PRO A 312 9.63 -12.65 21.94
CA PRO A 312 10.65 -12.08 22.80
C PRO A 312 11.22 -10.78 22.26
N VAL A 313 11.47 -9.80 23.15
CA VAL A 313 11.96 -8.45 22.78
C VAL A 313 13.24 -8.50 21.94
N GLU A 314 14.18 -9.38 22.29
CA GLU A 314 15.41 -9.55 21.53
C GLU A 314 15.17 -10.08 20.10
N THR A 315 14.19 -10.97 19.92
CA THR A 315 13.78 -11.46 18.61
C THR A 315 13.14 -10.34 17.77
N ILE A 316 12.30 -9.50 18.41
CA ILE A 316 11.70 -8.32 17.78
C ILE A 316 12.79 -7.36 17.29
N LYS A 317 13.74 -7.02 18.18
CA LYS A 317 14.90 -6.18 17.85
C LYS A 317 15.66 -6.72 16.64
N ASN A 318 16.07 -7.98 16.71
CA ASN A 318 16.80 -8.64 15.62
C ASN A 318 16.02 -8.65 14.31
N GLY A 319 14.69 -8.76 14.37
CA GLY A 319 13.81 -8.65 13.21
C GLY A 319 13.81 -7.26 12.59
N VAL A 320 13.70 -6.21 13.41
CA VAL A 320 13.75 -4.81 12.96
C VAL A 320 15.10 -4.50 12.31
N GLU A 321 16.21 -4.89 12.94
CA GLU A 321 17.56 -4.59 12.48
C GLU A 321 17.99 -5.39 11.25
N SER A 322 17.39 -6.54 10.99
CA SER A 322 17.71 -7.36 9.83
C SER A 322 17.00 -6.96 8.54
N LEU A 323 16.06 -6.02 8.58
CA LEU A 323 15.40 -5.53 7.37
C LEU A 323 16.33 -4.56 6.62
N GLU A 324 16.78 -4.95 5.43
CA GLU A 324 17.71 -4.14 4.62
C GLU A 324 17.03 -2.90 4.00
N GLY A 325 15.74 -2.98 3.69
CA GLY A 325 14.96 -1.92 3.06
C GLY A 325 13.65 -2.44 2.51
N VAL A 326 12.88 -1.57 1.91
CA VAL A 326 11.60 -1.89 1.25
C VAL A 326 11.62 -1.32 -0.16
N LEU A 327 11.43 -2.16 -1.16
CA LEU A 327 11.47 -1.78 -2.56
C LEU A 327 10.54 -0.58 -2.83
N GLY A 328 11.11 0.50 -3.37
CA GLY A 328 10.38 1.72 -3.71
C GLY A 328 9.79 2.47 -2.51
N ARG A 329 10.32 2.28 -1.29
CA ARG A 329 9.93 3.00 -0.08
C ARG A 329 11.15 3.63 0.58
N PHE A 330 11.43 4.88 0.26
CA PHE A 330 12.62 5.60 0.68
C PHE A 330 13.90 4.77 0.44
N GLU A 331 13.94 4.11 -0.72
CA GLU A 331 14.98 3.16 -1.09
C GLU A 331 16.23 3.88 -1.57
N LYS A 332 17.35 3.67 -0.88
CA LYS A 332 18.66 4.25 -1.24
C LYS A 332 19.30 3.43 -2.35
N ILE A 333 19.70 4.09 -3.43
CA ILE A 333 20.50 3.48 -4.50
C ILE A 333 21.98 3.76 -4.24
N GLY A 334 22.74 2.69 -4.01
CA GLY A 334 24.17 2.76 -3.84
C GLY A 334 24.89 3.23 -5.10
N ASN A 335 25.89 4.11 -4.96
CA ASN A 335 26.71 4.61 -6.07
C ASN A 335 28.10 5.03 -5.60
N ARG A 336 29.02 5.20 -6.55
CA ARG A 336 30.43 5.63 -6.33
C ARG A 336 30.61 7.15 -6.45
N ARG A 337 29.59 7.89 -6.87
CA ARG A 337 29.65 9.34 -7.12
C ARG A 337 29.47 10.18 -5.84
N GLY A 338 29.20 9.56 -4.69
CA GLY A 338 28.92 10.26 -3.44
C GLY A 338 27.57 10.99 -3.44
N LEU A 339 26.62 10.57 -4.29
CA LEU A 339 25.25 11.08 -4.33
C LEU A 339 24.36 10.32 -3.37
N HIS A 340 23.33 10.98 -2.87
CA HIS A 340 22.22 10.33 -2.16
C HIS A 340 21.04 10.19 -3.13
N VAL A 341 20.92 9.03 -3.80
CA VAL A 341 19.82 8.75 -4.73
C VAL A 341 18.77 7.92 -4.02
N ILE A 342 17.54 8.43 -3.97
CA ILE A 342 16.41 7.83 -3.26
C ILE A 342 15.25 7.61 -4.22
N VAL A 343 14.69 6.40 -4.24
CA VAL A 343 13.44 6.07 -4.95
C VAL A 343 12.32 5.89 -3.94
N ASP A 344 11.17 6.55 -4.19
CA ASP A 344 10.00 6.45 -3.31
C ASP A 344 8.67 6.43 -4.07
N TYR A 345 7.68 5.79 -3.48
CA TYR A 345 6.31 5.69 -4.01
C TYR A 345 5.45 6.94 -3.73
N ALA A 346 5.98 7.99 -3.13
CA ALA A 346 5.26 9.22 -2.78
C ALA A 346 4.60 9.84 -4.03
N HIS A 347 3.30 9.62 -4.18
CA HIS A 347 2.47 10.07 -5.30
C HIS A 347 1.28 10.94 -4.86
N THR A 348 1.23 11.31 -3.59
CA THR A 348 0.31 12.28 -3.00
C THR A 348 1.08 13.45 -2.43
N HIS A 349 0.41 14.58 -2.24
CA HIS A 349 1.05 15.78 -1.68
C HIS A 349 1.58 15.54 -0.27
N ASP A 350 0.81 14.89 0.61
CA ASP A 350 1.22 14.57 1.98
C ASP A 350 2.43 13.60 2.00
N ALA A 351 2.41 12.54 1.19
CA ALA A 351 3.52 11.60 1.10
C ALA A 351 4.80 12.28 0.58
N LEU A 352 4.69 13.10 -0.47
CA LEU A 352 5.82 13.83 -1.03
C LEU A 352 6.41 14.81 0.00
N GLU A 353 5.56 15.52 0.74
CA GLU A 353 6.00 16.43 1.80
C GLU A 353 6.77 15.68 2.90
N ARG A 354 6.24 14.57 3.39
CA ARG A 354 6.89 13.75 4.43
C ARG A 354 8.26 13.23 3.98
N VAL A 355 8.36 12.74 2.74
CA VAL A 355 9.62 12.26 2.18
C VAL A 355 10.63 13.41 2.07
N LEU A 356 10.24 14.56 1.53
CA LEU A 356 11.12 15.72 1.37
C LEU A 356 11.56 16.32 2.72
N LEU A 357 10.65 16.40 3.69
CA LEU A 357 10.99 16.80 5.06
C LEU A 357 11.95 15.83 5.72
N GLY A 358 11.70 14.53 5.58
CA GLY A 358 12.59 13.48 6.09
C GLY A 358 14.00 13.60 5.51
N LEU A 359 14.12 13.81 4.19
CA LEU A 359 15.42 14.04 3.53
C LEU A 359 16.10 15.33 4.03
N LYS A 360 15.35 16.43 4.20
CA LYS A 360 15.92 17.67 4.74
C LYS A 360 16.45 17.50 6.17
N ASN A 361 15.76 16.75 7.00
CA ASN A 361 16.21 16.48 8.37
C ASN A 361 17.52 15.67 8.37
N VAL A 362 17.58 14.62 7.51
CA VAL A 362 18.81 13.84 7.33
C VAL A 362 19.96 14.70 6.80
N LEU A 363 19.73 15.56 5.80
CA LEU A 363 20.76 16.47 5.26
C LEU A 363 21.29 17.44 6.30
N ARG A 364 20.44 18.00 7.17
CA ARG A 364 20.84 18.92 8.24
C ARG A 364 21.74 18.27 9.28
N SER A 365 21.67 16.96 9.46
CA SER A 365 22.51 16.21 10.41
C SER A 365 23.90 15.88 9.86
N LEU A 366 24.17 16.13 8.56
CA LEU A 366 25.47 15.85 7.96
C LEU A 366 26.53 16.89 8.34
N PRO A 367 27.74 16.46 8.79
CA PRO A 367 28.81 17.38 9.19
C PRO A 367 29.44 18.21 8.05
N GLN A 368 29.27 17.71 6.81
CA GLN A 368 30.04 18.21 5.64
C GLN A 368 29.32 19.29 4.81
N GLY A 369 28.26 19.90 5.33
CA GLY A 369 27.51 20.92 4.61
C GLY A 369 26.38 20.36 3.75
N ASN A 370 25.46 21.26 3.37
CA ASN A 370 24.22 20.87 2.69
C ASN A 370 24.45 20.71 1.17
N GLY A 371 24.43 19.49 0.66
CA GLY A 371 24.18 19.24 -0.76
C GLY A 371 22.81 19.81 -1.18
N LYS A 372 22.60 19.96 -2.48
CA LYS A 372 21.34 20.40 -3.06
C LYS A 372 20.34 19.26 -3.15
N MET A 373 19.04 19.60 -3.07
CA MET A 373 17.93 18.65 -3.24
C MET A 373 17.35 18.77 -4.66
N ILE A 374 17.47 17.71 -5.45
CA ILE A 374 16.85 17.58 -6.78
C ILE A 374 15.68 16.59 -6.64
N THR A 375 14.49 16.98 -7.07
CA THR A 375 13.30 16.10 -7.01
C THR A 375 12.74 15.85 -8.39
N VAL A 376 12.69 14.59 -8.80
CA VAL A 376 12.02 14.11 -10.03
C VAL A 376 10.67 13.54 -9.62
N PHE A 377 9.57 14.08 -10.18
CA PHE A 377 8.24 13.57 -9.87
C PHE A 377 7.24 13.90 -10.99
N GLY A 378 6.11 13.23 -10.97
CA GLY A 378 4.96 13.47 -11.84
C GLY A 378 3.66 13.12 -11.15
N CYS A 379 2.55 13.31 -11.87
CA CYS A 379 1.22 12.92 -11.41
C CYS A 379 0.56 11.96 -12.40
N GLY A 380 -0.27 11.04 -11.88
CA GLY A 380 -1.06 10.13 -12.71
C GLY A 380 -2.28 10.82 -13.34
N GLY A 381 -2.62 10.39 -14.55
CA GLY A 381 -3.89 10.69 -15.23
C GLY A 381 -5.03 9.81 -14.71
N ASP A 382 -6.28 10.20 -14.99
CA ASP A 382 -7.51 9.53 -14.56
C ASP A 382 -7.56 9.31 -13.03
N ARG A 383 -7.08 10.31 -12.29
CA ARG A 383 -7.02 10.35 -10.83
C ARG A 383 -7.39 11.74 -10.31
N ASP A 384 -7.43 11.87 -8.99
CA ASP A 384 -7.70 13.16 -8.34
C ASP A 384 -6.76 14.26 -8.87
N ARG A 385 -7.34 15.23 -9.58
CA ARG A 385 -6.62 16.37 -10.18
C ARG A 385 -6.27 17.44 -9.15
N THR A 386 -7.01 17.51 -8.04
CA THR A 386 -6.83 18.57 -7.02
C THR A 386 -5.47 18.50 -6.34
N LYS A 387 -4.87 17.31 -6.26
CA LYS A 387 -3.52 17.11 -5.70
C LYS A 387 -2.39 17.67 -6.58
N ARG A 388 -2.61 17.86 -7.89
CA ARG A 388 -1.55 18.23 -8.85
C ARG A 388 -0.86 19.55 -8.49
N PRO A 389 -1.58 20.67 -8.32
CA PRO A 389 -0.96 21.94 -7.90
C PRO A 389 -0.32 21.84 -6.51
N LEU A 390 -0.92 21.07 -5.59
CA LEU A 390 -0.37 20.90 -4.24
C LEU A 390 0.98 20.20 -4.28
N MET A 391 1.14 19.16 -5.09
CA MET A 391 2.42 18.47 -5.27
C MET A 391 3.49 19.41 -5.87
N GLY A 392 3.12 20.22 -6.87
CA GLY A 392 4.01 21.25 -7.41
C GLY A 392 4.48 22.25 -6.33
N LYS A 393 3.55 22.77 -5.54
CA LYS A 393 3.87 23.72 -4.44
C LYS A 393 4.80 23.08 -3.40
N ILE A 394 4.59 21.83 -3.02
CA ILE A 394 5.43 21.10 -2.06
C ILE A 394 6.83 20.89 -2.62
N ALA A 395 6.94 20.39 -3.86
CA ALA A 395 8.24 20.24 -4.50
C ALA A 395 8.98 21.58 -4.60
N ALA A 396 8.29 22.66 -4.98
CA ALA A 396 8.84 24.01 -4.96
C ALA A 396 9.33 24.44 -3.57
N THR A 397 8.64 24.08 -2.51
CA THR A 397 8.99 24.49 -1.14
C THR A 397 10.27 23.81 -0.66
N TYR A 398 10.39 22.52 -0.93
CA TYR A 398 11.41 21.69 -0.28
C TYR A 398 12.61 21.34 -1.17
N SER A 399 12.52 21.44 -2.51
CA SER A 399 13.62 21.13 -3.42
C SER A 399 14.36 22.37 -3.88
N ASP A 400 15.64 22.25 -4.23
CA ASP A 400 16.42 23.30 -4.91
C ASP A 400 16.15 23.30 -6.42
N LEU A 401 16.00 22.09 -7.00
CA LEU A 401 15.57 21.89 -8.38
C LEU A 401 14.45 20.84 -8.42
N SER A 402 13.33 21.17 -9.07
CA SER A 402 12.25 20.23 -9.33
C SER A 402 12.22 19.87 -10.81
N ILE A 403 12.36 18.61 -11.15
CA ILE A 403 12.20 18.12 -12.53
C ILE A 403 10.83 17.45 -12.62
N LEU A 404 9.90 18.17 -13.25
CA LEU A 404 8.55 17.70 -13.48
C LEU A 404 8.50 16.80 -14.71
N THR A 405 7.96 15.60 -14.56
CA THR A 405 7.91 14.60 -15.63
C THR A 405 6.57 13.87 -15.69
N SER A 406 6.40 12.99 -16.70
CA SER A 406 5.25 12.11 -16.80
C SER A 406 5.38 10.94 -15.82
N ASP A 407 4.27 10.60 -15.15
CA ASP A 407 4.11 9.36 -14.39
C ASP A 407 3.32 8.33 -15.23
N ASN A 408 2.13 7.94 -14.82
CA ASN A 408 1.18 7.11 -15.57
C ASN A 408 0.10 8.03 -16.18
N PRO A 409 0.26 8.60 -17.38
CA PRO A 409 -0.71 9.54 -17.93
C PRO A 409 -2.06 8.89 -18.24
N ARG A 410 -2.11 7.59 -18.45
CA ARG A 410 -3.31 6.85 -18.83
C ARG A 410 -3.98 7.46 -20.05
N THR A 411 -5.27 7.85 -19.98
CA THR A 411 -6.00 8.43 -21.11
C THR A 411 -5.82 9.95 -21.23
N GLU A 412 -5.22 10.62 -20.23
CA GLU A 412 -4.97 12.05 -20.27
C GLU A 412 -3.67 12.39 -21.04
N ASP A 413 -3.62 13.57 -21.63
CA ASP A 413 -2.39 14.09 -22.23
C ASP A 413 -1.35 14.43 -21.14
N PRO A 414 -0.11 13.89 -21.22
CA PRO A 414 0.94 14.13 -20.24
C PRO A 414 1.25 15.61 -20.02
N LEU A 415 1.25 16.42 -21.08
CA LEU A 415 1.54 17.85 -20.98
C LEU A 415 0.45 18.60 -20.22
N THR A 416 -0.81 18.22 -20.40
CA THR A 416 -1.93 18.78 -19.63
C THR A 416 -1.77 18.49 -18.13
N ILE A 417 -1.39 17.26 -17.77
CA ILE A 417 -1.12 16.90 -16.38
C ILE A 417 0.02 17.74 -15.79
N MET A 418 1.12 17.86 -16.53
CA MET A 418 2.27 18.65 -16.11
C MET A 418 1.94 20.14 -15.93
N ASN A 419 1.14 20.73 -16.82
CA ASN A 419 0.68 22.11 -16.71
C ASN A 419 -0.18 22.35 -15.47
N GLU A 420 -1.00 21.39 -15.06
CA GLU A 420 -1.76 21.49 -13.81
C GLU A 420 -0.85 21.42 -12.55
N VAL A 421 0.20 20.61 -12.57
CA VAL A 421 1.22 20.58 -11.50
C VAL A 421 1.99 21.91 -11.46
N GLU A 422 2.33 22.46 -12.63
CA GLU A 422 3.06 23.71 -12.78
C GLU A 422 2.35 24.91 -12.14
N MET A 423 1.01 24.91 -12.09
CA MET A 423 0.24 25.94 -11.35
C MET A 423 0.70 26.04 -9.90
N GLY A 424 1.15 24.94 -9.29
CA GLY A 424 1.73 24.94 -7.95
C GLY A 424 3.07 25.66 -7.88
N PHE A 425 3.94 25.51 -8.87
CA PHE A 425 5.20 26.26 -8.98
C PHE A 425 4.96 27.74 -9.17
N GLN A 426 4.03 28.09 -10.05
CA GLN A 426 3.64 29.47 -10.32
C GLN A 426 3.06 30.17 -9.10
N SER A 427 2.30 29.45 -8.26
CA SER A 427 1.69 30.00 -7.03
C SER A 427 2.72 30.52 -6.01
N VAL A 428 3.98 30.08 -6.12
CA VAL A 428 5.12 30.52 -5.29
C VAL A 428 6.20 31.23 -6.11
N SER A 429 5.89 31.64 -7.33
CA SER A 429 6.81 32.35 -8.26
C SER A 429 8.14 31.63 -8.45
N LEU A 430 8.12 30.29 -8.54
CA LEU A 430 9.31 29.49 -8.78
C LEU A 430 9.83 29.72 -10.20
N PHE A 431 11.17 29.85 -10.36
CA PHE A 431 11.79 30.11 -11.66
C PHE A 431 11.75 28.87 -12.56
N GLU A 432 11.34 29.06 -13.82
CA GLU A 432 11.40 28.01 -14.85
C GLU A 432 12.75 28.03 -15.54
N TRP A 433 13.47 26.90 -15.49
CA TRP A 433 14.70 26.70 -16.21
C TRP A 433 14.42 26.13 -17.62
N HIS A 434 15.17 26.58 -18.62
CA HIS A 434 15.18 25.97 -19.94
C HIS A 434 16.39 25.03 -20.11
N ARG A 435 16.32 24.09 -21.05
CA ARG A 435 17.34 23.04 -21.20
C ARG A 435 18.73 23.58 -21.52
N ASP A 436 18.81 24.64 -22.26
CA ASP A 436 20.05 25.34 -22.63
C ASP A 436 20.70 26.08 -21.47
N GLU A 437 19.93 26.49 -20.48
CA GLU A 437 20.39 27.24 -19.31
C GLU A 437 20.58 26.37 -18.06
N ILE A 438 20.14 25.10 -18.09
CA ILE A 438 20.05 24.24 -16.91
C ILE A 438 21.41 23.99 -16.23
N ALA A 439 22.52 24.11 -16.94
CA ALA A 439 23.87 24.00 -16.36
C ALA A 439 24.10 24.99 -15.22
N SER A 440 23.38 26.13 -15.21
CA SER A 440 23.47 27.19 -14.20
C SER A 440 22.46 27.04 -13.04
N TRP A 441 21.70 25.93 -12.97
CA TRP A 441 20.59 25.76 -12.02
C TRP A 441 20.95 25.97 -10.56
N ARG A 442 22.21 25.76 -10.20
CA ARG A 442 22.67 25.94 -8.81
C ARG A 442 22.66 27.41 -8.34
N SER A 443 22.58 28.35 -9.27
CA SER A 443 22.53 29.78 -9.00
C SER A 443 21.19 30.26 -8.45
N LYS A 444 20.10 29.54 -8.80
CA LYS A 444 18.75 29.94 -8.44
C LYS A 444 17.83 28.70 -8.31
N LYS A 445 17.04 28.67 -7.25
CA LYS A 445 16.00 27.67 -7.07
C LYS A 445 14.98 27.71 -8.22
N GLY A 446 14.61 26.54 -8.77
CA GLY A 446 13.73 26.51 -9.92
C GLY A 446 13.17 25.13 -10.26
N TYR A 447 12.48 25.07 -11.39
CA TYR A 447 11.97 23.83 -11.95
C TYR A 447 12.27 23.72 -13.44
N LEU A 448 12.21 22.49 -13.94
CA LEU A 448 12.32 22.14 -15.36
C LEU A 448 11.26 21.11 -15.71
N LYS A 449 10.67 21.22 -16.90
CA LYS A 449 9.73 20.23 -17.47
C LYS A 449 10.45 19.29 -18.42
N VAL A 450 10.40 17.98 -18.17
CA VAL A 450 10.96 16.91 -19.02
C VAL A 450 9.94 15.79 -19.12
N SER A 451 9.21 15.69 -20.21
CA SER A 451 8.09 14.75 -20.38
C SER A 451 8.53 13.28 -20.35
N ASP A 452 9.67 12.94 -20.91
CA ASP A 452 10.26 11.60 -20.82
C ASP A 452 10.87 11.37 -19.45
N ARG A 453 10.31 10.39 -18.69
CA ARG A 453 10.73 10.11 -17.33
C ARG A 453 12.15 9.54 -17.24
N ARG A 454 12.58 8.74 -18.22
CA ARG A 454 13.95 8.22 -18.26
C ARG A 454 14.94 9.36 -18.44
N GLU A 455 14.64 10.29 -19.34
CA GLU A 455 15.47 11.46 -19.56
C GLU A 455 15.49 12.37 -18.31
N ALA A 456 14.34 12.55 -17.65
CA ALA A 456 14.24 13.33 -16.40
C ALA A 456 15.15 12.76 -15.30
N ILE A 457 15.15 11.43 -15.12
CA ILE A 457 16.01 10.74 -14.14
C ILE A 457 17.49 10.90 -14.50
N ARG A 458 17.86 10.64 -15.77
CA ARG A 458 19.25 10.83 -16.23
C ARG A 458 19.73 12.26 -16.02
N MET A 459 18.90 13.24 -16.39
CA MET A 459 19.21 14.65 -16.21
C MET A 459 19.41 15.00 -14.73
N ALA A 460 18.54 14.55 -13.84
CA ALA A 460 18.68 14.78 -12.40
C ALA A 460 20.03 14.26 -11.87
N ILE A 461 20.41 13.06 -12.27
CA ILE A 461 21.65 12.41 -11.84
C ILE A 461 22.88 13.12 -12.43
N ARG A 462 22.85 13.52 -13.71
CA ARG A 462 23.94 14.28 -14.34
C ARG A 462 24.16 15.65 -13.71
N LEU A 463 23.09 16.36 -13.34
CA LEU A 463 23.15 17.67 -12.73
C LEU A 463 23.61 17.65 -11.27
N ALA A 464 23.51 16.49 -10.62
CA ALA A 464 23.89 16.33 -9.22
C ALA A 464 25.41 16.27 -9.04
N GLN A 465 25.89 16.86 -7.96
CA GLN A 465 27.29 16.82 -7.50
C GLN A 465 27.40 15.99 -6.22
N PRO A 466 28.60 15.53 -5.84
CA PRO A 466 28.80 14.81 -4.57
C PRO A 466 28.11 15.52 -3.40
N LEU A 467 27.48 14.75 -2.51
CA LEU A 467 26.61 15.16 -1.39
C LEU A 467 25.22 15.67 -1.78
N ASP A 468 24.91 15.87 -3.06
CA ASP A 468 23.53 16.20 -3.45
C ASP A 468 22.60 15.00 -3.24
N THR A 469 21.33 15.32 -3.02
CA THR A 469 20.27 14.32 -2.93
C THR A 469 19.37 14.38 -4.15
N VAL A 470 19.18 13.25 -4.80
CA VAL A 470 18.23 13.07 -5.91
C VAL A 470 17.08 12.19 -5.40
N LEU A 471 15.89 12.79 -5.25
CA LEU A 471 14.66 12.06 -4.96
C LEU A 471 13.93 11.78 -6.27
N ILE A 472 13.64 10.51 -6.55
CA ILE A 472 12.80 10.05 -7.65
C ILE A 472 11.49 9.55 -7.03
N ALA A 473 10.42 10.33 -7.15
CA ALA A 473 9.15 10.09 -6.46
C ALA A 473 8.02 9.75 -7.43
N GLY A 474 7.06 8.94 -6.95
CA GLY A 474 5.81 8.61 -7.62
C GLY A 474 5.62 7.13 -7.89
N LYS A 475 6.57 6.46 -8.54
CA LYS A 475 6.43 5.07 -8.96
C LYS A 475 6.93 4.04 -7.95
N GLY A 476 7.98 4.38 -7.20
CA GLY A 476 8.55 3.47 -6.21
C GLY A 476 8.89 2.11 -6.82
N HIS A 477 8.11 1.07 -6.48
CA HIS A 477 8.27 -0.30 -6.94
C HIS A 477 7.61 -0.62 -8.29
N GLU A 478 6.89 0.33 -8.90
CA GLU A 478 6.26 0.09 -10.20
C GLU A 478 7.32 0.00 -11.30
N ASP A 479 7.31 -1.09 -12.05
CA ASP A 479 8.23 -1.41 -13.16
C ASP A 479 7.64 -1.08 -14.55
N TYR A 480 6.54 -0.30 -14.59
CA TYR A 480 5.83 0.05 -15.82
C TYR A 480 5.35 1.50 -15.82
N GLN A 481 5.08 2.02 -17.01
CA GLN A 481 4.33 3.25 -17.28
C GLN A 481 3.05 2.92 -18.06
N ILE A 482 1.91 3.49 -17.65
CA ILE A 482 0.63 3.30 -18.36
C ILE A 482 0.40 4.50 -19.28
N ILE A 483 0.35 4.25 -20.60
CA ILE A 483 0.00 5.22 -21.64
C ILE A 483 -1.23 4.69 -22.38
N GLY A 484 -2.30 5.45 -22.38
CA GLY A 484 -3.61 4.93 -22.79
C GLY A 484 -4.04 3.78 -21.86
N LYS A 485 -4.25 2.61 -22.45
CA LYS A 485 -4.58 1.36 -21.73
C LYS A 485 -3.43 0.35 -21.70
N GLN A 486 -2.27 0.72 -22.23
CA GLN A 486 -1.12 -0.18 -22.38
C GLN A 486 -0.08 0.09 -21.30
N LYS A 487 0.60 -0.97 -20.84
CA LYS A 487 1.73 -0.91 -19.93
C LYS A 487 3.03 -1.00 -20.72
N PHE A 488 3.94 -0.07 -20.49
CA PHE A 488 5.28 -0.04 -21.05
C PHE A 488 6.30 -0.23 -19.93
N PRO A 489 7.36 -1.02 -20.12
CA PRO A 489 8.39 -1.21 -19.10
C PRO A 489 9.05 0.13 -18.74
N LEU A 490 9.06 0.50 -17.47
CA LEU A 490 9.75 1.64 -16.89
C LEU A 490 9.92 1.45 -15.40
N ASP A 491 11.14 1.31 -14.94
CA ASP A 491 11.51 1.09 -13.54
C ASP A 491 12.49 2.19 -13.12
N ASP A 492 12.06 3.02 -12.15
CA ASP A 492 12.86 4.16 -11.66
C ASP A 492 14.21 3.73 -11.09
N HIS A 493 14.27 2.59 -10.40
CA HIS A 493 15.48 2.05 -9.80
C HIS A 493 16.49 1.62 -10.88
N ILE A 494 16.01 0.93 -11.93
CA ILE A 494 16.84 0.51 -13.05
C ILE A 494 17.37 1.72 -13.83
N GLU A 495 16.49 2.69 -14.12
CA GLU A 495 16.91 3.89 -14.87
C GLU A 495 17.90 4.76 -14.08
N ALA A 496 17.73 4.85 -12.75
CA ALA A 496 18.68 5.54 -11.88
C ALA A 496 20.04 4.83 -11.85
N LYS A 497 20.08 3.50 -11.73
CA LYS A 497 21.33 2.73 -11.80
C LYS A 497 22.06 2.92 -13.12
N LYS A 498 21.35 2.83 -14.25
CA LYS A 498 21.95 3.07 -15.57
C LYS A 498 22.56 4.48 -15.65
N ALA A 499 21.83 5.51 -15.21
CA ALA A 499 22.32 6.89 -15.23
C ALA A 499 23.55 7.11 -14.32
N LEU A 500 23.69 6.34 -13.24
CA LEU A 500 24.85 6.36 -12.35
C LEU A 500 26.08 5.65 -12.93
N GLU A 501 25.88 4.73 -13.89
CA GLU A 501 26.93 3.93 -14.53
C GLU A 501 27.39 4.54 -15.86
N GLU A 502 26.59 5.43 -16.51
CA GLU A 502 26.88 6.07 -17.81
C GLU A 502 28.05 7.10 -17.75
N GLU A 503 28.63 7.36 -16.61
CA GLU A 503 29.78 8.26 -16.36
C GLU A 503 30.92 7.53 -15.61
#